data_907c73f9b66191ff2273efbffcc4add7
#
_entry.id   907c73f9b66191ff2273efbffcc4add7
#
_cell.length_a   1.000
_cell.length_b   1.000
_cell.length_c   1.000
_cell.angle_alpha   90.00
_cell.angle_beta   90.00
_cell.angle_gamma   90.00
#
_symmetry.space_group_name_H-M   'P 1'
#
loop_
_entity.id
_entity.type
_entity.pdbx_description
1 polymer ?
#
loop_
_entity_poly.entity_id
_entity_poly.type
_entity_poly.pdbx_seq_one_letter_code
_entity_poly.pdbx_strand_id
1 'polypeptide(L)'
;MTNSDPARRGPAAATRPAPWDYAAPWGTRGYVTDLDGPVHWIEFIPQAPGQAPDQFSGQSPERFSGQSPEQAPGQIHETAGENQPPIVFVHGLGGSHLNWCLLGPHLAAGRRAVALDLHGFGLTPGLRVNSTVRANARLLDRFITEVIGTPVILVGNSMGGLITILETATNPRAIEGAVLIDPALPLPPQKPDFQVSGQFLLYALPGLGEYAVAKFMRSIPPEEAVQQVLQLCFSDPSRADPELIKADVALLTRRHPATSAQATARARVFLAAARSLLRVAARRQRYNAMMAGINVPVLLIGGEDDRLVPVAAMRQAAARNPRWDSVILTGVGHTPMLEVPDAVAGMIHDWLDRHFAT
;
A
#
# COMPACT_ATOMS: atom_id res chain seq x y z
N MET A 1 -35.32 8.63 17.63
CA MET A 1 -35.86 7.87 16.49
C MET A 1 -35.62 8.67 15.23
N THR A 2 -34.54 8.43 14.55
CA THR A 2 -34.22 8.98 13.23
C THR A 2 -33.89 7.82 12.34
N ASN A 3 -34.83 7.53 11.44
CA ASN A 3 -34.78 6.50 10.42
C ASN A 3 -33.60 6.76 9.49
N SER A 4 -32.58 5.91 9.53
CA SER A 4 -31.52 5.85 8.54
C SER A 4 -32.08 5.11 7.31
N ASP A 5 -32.39 5.86 6.29
CA ASP A 5 -32.86 5.39 4.99
C ASP A 5 -31.77 4.54 4.30
N PRO A 6 -32.00 3.26 3.98
CA PRO A 6 -31.02 2.41 3.29
C PRO A 6 -30.91 2.70 1.77
N ALA A 7 -31.60 3.74 1.25
CA ALA A 7 -31.77 3.99 -0.19
C ALA A 7 -30.68 4.89 -0.84
N ARG A 8 -29.51 5.13 -0.21
CA ARG A 8 -28.40 5.88 -0.82
C ARG A 8 -27.21 5.00 -1.19
N ARG A 9 -27.43 3.79 -1.70
CA ARG A 9 -26.41 3.11 -2.48
C ARG A 9 -26.49 3.67 -3.90
N GLY A 10 -25.56 4.59 -4.24
CA GLY A 10 -25.32 4.95 -5.63
C GLY A 10 -25.00 3.69 -6.46
N PRO A 11 -25.11 3.74 -7.79
CA PRO A 11 -24.75 2.59 -8.62
C PRO A 11 -23.34 2.14 -8.27
N ALA A 12 -23.14 0.82 -8.07
CA ALA A 12 -21.82 0.23 -7.82
C ALA A 12 -20.85 0.71 -8.91
N ALA A 13 -19.65 1.17 -8.49
CA ALA A 13 -18.67 1.70 -9.41
C ALA A 13 -18.32 0.65 -10.48
N ALA A 14 -18.31 1.03 -11.76
CA ALA A 14 -18.05 0.11 -12.86
C ALA A 14 -16.65 -0.46 -12.77
N THR A 15 -16.53 -1.76 -12.52
CA THR A 15 -15.29 -2.49 -12.38
C THR A 15 -15.09 -3.41 -13.59
N ARG A 16 -13.88 -3.45 -14.14
CA ARG A 16 -13.49 -4.33 -15.26
C ARG A 16 -12.12 -4.95 -15.01
N PRO A 17 -11.80 -6.11 -15.62
CA PRO A 17 -10.45 -6.69 -15.55
C PRO A 17 -9.40 -5.68 -16.01
N ALA A 18 -8.24 -5.68 -15.33
CA ALA A 18 -7.10 -4.90 -15.76
C ALA A 18 -6.46 -5.54 -17.01
N PRO A 19 -5.97 -4.75 -17.96
CA PRO A 19 -5.31 -5.29 -19.16
C PRO A 19 -3.90 -5.84 -18.90
N TRP A 20 -3.38 -5.67 -17.69
CA TRP A 20 -2.07 -6.16 -17.24
C TRP A 20 -2.17 -6.59 -15.79
N ASP A 21 -1.51 -7.70 -15.47
CA ASP A 21 -1.38 -8.21 -14.11
C ASP A 21 0.10 -8.56 -13.86
N TYR A 22 0.84 -7.62 -13.29
CA TYR A 22 2.25 -7.83 -12.90
C TYR A 22 2.38 -8.70 -11.65
N ALA A 23 1.29 -8.88 -10.93
CA ALA A 23 1.22 -9.68 -9.71
C ALA A 23 0.69 -11.11 -9.97
N ALA A 24 0.41 -11.48 -11.22
CA ALA A 24 -0.10 -12.81 -11.58
C ALA A 24 0.70 -13.99 -10.99
N PRO A 25 2.06 -13.93 -10.88
CA PRO A 25 2.83 -15.01 -10.26
C PRO A 25 2.41 -15.33 -8.81
N TRP A 26 1.80 -14.39 -8.11
CA TRP A 26 1.33 -14.56 -6.72
C TRP A 26 -0.16 -14.87 -6.61
N GLY A 27 -0.77 -15.39 -7.68
CA GLY A 27 -2.18 -15.81 -7.68
C GLY A 27 -3.13 -14.63 -7.52
N THR A 28 -2.97 -13.57 -8.32
CA THR A 28 -3.82 -12.39 -8.27
C THR A 28 -4.73 -12.25 -9.49
N ARG A 29 -5.75 -11.41 -9.37
CA ARG A 29 -6.52 -10.85 -10.49
C ARG A 29 -6.48 -9.34 -10.41
N GLY A 30 -6.11 -8.69 -11.52
CA GLY A 30 -6.09 -7.24 -11.64
C GLY A 30 -7.42 -6.67 -12.11
N TYR A 31 -7.80 -5.53 -11.54
CA TYR A 31 -9.04 -4.81 -11.86
C TYR A 31 -8.80 -3.31 -12.03
N VAL A 32 -9.69 -2.68 -12.77
CA VAL A 32 -9.78 -1.22 -12.86
C VAL A 32 -11.21 -0.81 -12.57
N THR A 33 -11.38 0.07 -11.59
CA THR A 33 -12.67 0.65 -11.19
C THR A 33 -12.67 2.15 -11.45
N ASP A 34 -13.76 2.71 -11.94
CA ASP A 34 -13.90 4.16 -12.10
C ASP A 34 -14.34 4.80 -10.77
N LEU A 35 -13.43 5.54 -10.13
CA LEU A 35 -13.67 6.33 -8.92
C LEU A 35 -13.27 7.79 -9.17
N ASP A 36 -13.97 8.49 -10.08
CA ASP A 36 -13.62 9.77 -10.68
C ASP A 36 -12.29 9.68 -11.47
N GLY A 37 -12.13 8.60 -12.20
CA GLY A 37 -10.97 8.18 -12.95
C GLY A 37 -10.58 6.73 -12.68
N PRO A 38 -9.79 6.13 -13.56
CA PRO A 38 -9.44 4.72 -13.45
C PRO A 38 -8.54 4.48 -12.23
N VAL A 39 -8.96 3.60 -11.33
CA VAL A 39 -8.22 3.14 -10.17
C VAL A 39 -7.92 1.66 -10.33
N HIS A 40 -6.65 1.33 -10.37
CA HIS A 40 -6.16 -0.05 -10.44
C HIS A 40 -6.06 -0.67 -9.05
N TRP A 41 -6.43 -1.95 -8.95
CA TRP A 41 -6.26 -2.76 -7.76
C TRP A 41 -6.18 -4.23 -8.14
N ILE A 42 -5.64 -5.04 -7.25
CA ILE A 42 -5.56 -6.49 -7.40
C ILE A 42 -6.29 -7.18 -6.26
N GLU A 43 -6.78 -8.39 -6.52
CA GLU A 43 -7.33 -9.31 -5.55
C GLU A 43 -6.48 -10.58 -5.50
N PHE A 44 -6.08 -10.99 -4.32
CA PHE A 44 -5.38 -12.24 -4.09
C PHE A 44 -6.39 -13.38 -4.08
N ILE A 45 -6.15 -14.39 -4.91
CA ILE A 45 -7.01 -15.56 -5.03
C ILE A 45 -6.54 -16.60 -4.02
N PRO A 46 -7.41 -17.10 -3.13
CA PRO A 46 -7.06 -18.16 -2.21
C PRO A 46 -6.51 -19.37 -2.97
N GLN A 47 -5.32 -19.81 -2.60
CA GLN A 47 -4.75 -21.05 -3.12
C GLN A 47 -5.25 -22.24 -2.30
N ALA A 48 -5.56 -23.36 -2.95
CA ALA A 48 -5.93 -24.59 -2.24
C ALA A 48 -4.76 -25.06 -1.35
N PRO A 49 -5.02 -25.57 -0.13
CA PRO A 49 -3.97 -26.08 0.74
C PRO A 49 -3.13 -27.14 0.02
N GLY A 50 -1.82 -26.93 -0.09
CA GLY A 50 -0.89 -27.90 -0.69
C GLY A 50 -0.42 -27.61 -2.11
N GLN A 51 -0.89 -26.56 -2.77
CA GLN A 51 -0.26 -26.05 -3.99
C GLN A 51 0.79 -25.00 -3.61
N ALA A 52 2.06 -25.42 -3.58
CA ALA A 52 3.16 -24.48 -3.69
C ALA A 52 3.03 -23.72 -5.02
N PRO A 53 3.41 -22.43 -5.09
CA PRO A 53 3.43 -21.73 -6.36
C PRO A 53 4.25 -22.58 -7.35
N ASP A 54 3.62 -23.01 -8.45
CA ASP A 54 4.29 -23.74 -9.53
C ASP A 54 5.52 -22.93 -9.93
N GLN A 55 6.70 -23.56 -9.91
CA GLN A 55 7.92 -22.99 -10.43
C GLN A 55 7.68 -22.63 -11.89
N PHE A 56 7.48 -21.37 -12.17
CA PHE A 56 7.21 -20.89 -13.52
C PHE A 56 8.39 -21.19 -14.44
N SER A 57 8.19 -22.15 -15.35
CA SER A 57 8.97 -22.31 -16.57
C SER A 57 8.78 -21.04 -17.41
N GLY A 58 9.90 -20.31 -17.61
CA GLY A 58 9.92 -19.04 -18.32
C GLY A 58 9.22 -19.05 -19.68
N GLN A 59 8.10 -18.39 -19.77
CA GLN A 59 7.53 -17.91 -21.02
C GLN A 59 7.40 -16.40 -20.95
N SER A 60 8.10 -15.74 -21.86
CA SER A 60 7.98 -14.32 -22.13
C SER A 60 6.52 -13.94 -22.40
N PRO A 61 6.07 -12.71 -22.06
CA PRO A 61 4.71 -12.28 -22.32
C PRO A 61 4.48 -12.10 -23.82
N GLU A 62 4.20 -13.17 -24.54
CA GLU A 62 3.67 -13.11 -25.88
C GLU A 62 2.21 -12.67 -25.87
N ARG A 63 1.86 -11.85 -26.84
CA ARG A 63 0.54 -11.28 -27.09
C ARG A 63 -0.55 -12.35 -27.01
N PHE A 64 -1.41 -12.29 -26.02
CA PHE A 64 -2.68 -13.02 -26.03
C PHE A 64 -3.61 -12.37 -27.07
N SER A 65 -3.62 -12.94 -28.28
CA SER A 65 -4.73 -12.84 -29.23
C SER A 65 -5.52 -14.13 -29.10
N GLY A 66 -6.66 -14.09 -28.46
CA GLY A 66 -7.51 -15.30 -28.39
C GLY A 66 -8.66 -15.10 -27.41
N GLN A 67 -9.83 -14.94 -27.98
CA GLN A 67 -11.20 -15.01 -27.49
C GLN A 67 -11.36 -15.49 -26.03
N SER A 68 -11.67 -14.55 -25.14
CA SER A 68 -12.20 -14.85 -23.82
C SER A 68 -13.66 -15.29 -23.93
N PRO A 69 -14.11 -16.32 -23.20
CA PRO A 69 -15.55 -16.53 -23.01
C PRO A 69 -16.11 -15.34 -22.24
N GLU A 70 -17.16 -14.79 -22.77
CA GLU A 70 -17.98 -13.72 -22.20
C GLU A 70 -18.59 -14.23 -20.89
N GLN A 71 -17.93 -13.95 -19.75
CA GLN A 71 -18.52 -14.16 -18.44
C GLN A 71 -19.15 -12.85 -18.00
N ALA A 72 -20.43 -12.92 -17.70
CA ALA A 72 -21.27 -11.80 -17.26
C ALA A 72 -20.65 -11.08 -16.05
N PRO A 73 -20.73 -9.73 -15.99
CA PRO A 73 -20.27 -8.99 -14.82
C PRO A 73 -21.25 -9.28 -13.67
N GLY A 74 -20.76 -9.86 -12.57
CA GLY A 74 -21.56 -9.90 -11.34
C GLY A 74 -21.57 -11.19 -10.51
N GLN A 75 -20.67 -12.13 -10.68
CA GLN A 75 -20.50 -13.19 -9.68
C GLN A 75 -19.16 -13.01 -8.97
N ILE A 76 -19.19 -12.29 -7.85
CA ILE A 76 -18.17 -12.35 -6.81
C ILE A 76 -18.20 -13.79 -6.30
N HIS A 77 -17.09 -14.51 -6.40
CA HIS A 77 -16.99 -15.88 -5.91
C HIS A 77 -17.31 -15.91 -4.41
N GLU A 78 -18.42 -16.55 -4.05
CA GLU A 78 -18.69 -17.04 -2.70
C GLU A 78 -17.61 -18.07 -2.34
N THR A 79 -16.62 -17.68 -1.57
CA THR A 79 -15.58 -18.56 -1.04
C THR A 79 -15.58 -18.51 0.48
N ALA A 80 -15.20 -19.62 1.09
CA ALA A 80 -15.11 -19.82 2.54
C ALA A 80 -14.47 -18.62 3.24
N GLY A 81 -15.23 -17.93 4.12
CA GLY A 81 -14.79 -16.73 4.84
C GLY A 81 -15.75 -15.54 4.74
N GLU A 82 -16.97 -15.72 4.23
CA GLU A 82 -17.97 -14.64 4.06
C GLU A 82 -18.28 -13.82 5.34
N ASN A 83 -17.94 -14.33 6.51
CA ASN A 83 -18.14 -13.66 7.80
C ASN A 83 -16.88 -12.93 8.32
N GLN A 84 -15.75 -13.01 7.62
CA GLN A 84 -14.51 -12.36 8.05
C GLN A 84 -14.33 -11.01 7.33
N PRO A 85 -13.93 -9.93 8.05
CA PRO A 85 -13.73 -8.64 7.42
C PRO A 85 -12.62 -8.73 6.36
N PRO A 86 -12.86 -8.17 5.15
CA PRO A 86 -11.85 -8.13 4.09
C PRO A 86 -10.61 -7.34 4.50
N ILE A 87 -9.46 -7.70 3.94
CA ILE A 87 -8.22 -6.94 4.08
C ILE A 87 -8.03 -6.02 2.88
N VAL A 88 -7.74 -4.74 3.14
CA VAL A 88 -7.33 -3.78 2.13
C VAL A 88 -5.92 -3.30 2.42
N PHE A 89 -5.01 -3.57 1.49
CA PHE A 89 -3.61 -3.16 1.57
C PHE A 89 -3.39 -1.78 0.95
N VAL A 90 -2.63 -0.92 1.65
CA VAL A 90 -2.33 0.46 1.27
C VAL A 90 -0.83 0.69 1.25
N HIS A 91 -0.24 0.84 0.07
CA HIS A 91 1.21 0.95 -0.13
C HIS A 91 1.80 2.31 0.28
N GLY A 92 3.12 2.36 0.40
CA GLY A 92 3.91 3.55 0.74
C GLY A 92 4.11 4.53 -0.40
N LEU A 93 4.86 5.61 -0.14
CA LEU A 93 5.27 6.59 -1.14
C LEU A 93 6.18 5.95 -2.19
N GLY A 94 5.80 6.03 -3.44
CA GLY A 94 6.55 5.42 -4.55
C GLY A 94 6.26 3.94 -4.78
N GLY A 95 5.51 3.29 -3.88
CA GLY A 95 5.12 1.89 -3.99
C GLY A 95 3.96 1.61 -4.95
N SER A 96 3.46 0.39 -4.90
CA SER A 96 2.34 -0.10 -5.70
C SER A 96 1.69 -1.33 -5.05
N HIS A 97 0.70 -1.91 -5.71
CA HIS A 97 0.14 -3.22 -5.33
C HIS A 97 1.21 -4.32 -5.16
N LEU A 98 2.35 -4.22 -5.87
CA LEU A 98 3.44 -5.20 -5.78
C LEU A 98 4.07 -5.27 -4.38
N ASN A 99 3.99 -4.21 -3.58
CA ASN A 99 4.45 -4.23 -2.19
C ASN A 99 3.79 -5.30 -1.32
N TRP A 100 2.70 -5.89 -1.79
CA TRP A 100 1.88 -6.84 -1.04
C TRP A 100 1.93 -8.27 -1.58
N CYS A 101 2.65 -8.49 -2.70
CA CYS A 101 2.67 -9.77 -3.39
C CYS A 101 3.24 -10.93 -2.57
N LEU A 102 4.18 -10.65 -1.66
CA LEU A 102 4.74 -11.69 -0.79
C LEU A 102 3.87 -11.92 0.46
N LEU A 103 3.20 -10.91 0.98
CA LEU A 103 2.35 -11.02 2.17
C LEU A 103 0.90 -11.38 1.85
N GLY A 104 0.35 -10.83 0.77
CA GLY A 104 -1.07 -10.95 0.42
C GLY A 104 -1.60 -12.37 0.29
N PRO A 105 -0.89 -13.30 -0.38
CA PRO A 105 -1.31 -14.70 -0.48
C PRO A 105 -1.51 -15.39 0.87
N HIS A 106 -0.65 -15.12 1.86
CA HIS A 106 -0.78 -15.68 3.21
C HIS A 106 -2.10 -15.25 3.88
N LEU A 107 -2.49 -13.99 3.69
CA LEU A 107 -3.67 -13.44 4.35
C LEU A 107 -4.96 -13.70 3.56
N ALA A 108 -4.87 -14.07 2.29
CA ALA A 108 -6.02 -14.40 1.45
C ALA A 108 -6.62 -15.78 1.74
N ALA A 109 -5.92 -16.65 2.47
CA ALA A 109 -6.35 -18.04 2.71
C ALA A 109 -7.69 -18.15 3.50
N GLY A 110 -8.04 -17.13 4.29
CA GLY A 110 -9.24 -17.17 5.14
C GLY A 110 -10.19 -15.99 4.95
N ARG A 111 -9.88 -15.04 4.06
CA ARG A 111 -10.67 -13.82 3.85
C ARG A 111 -10.32 -13.14 2.52
N ARG A 112 -11.22 -12.33 2.02
CA ARG A 112 -10.95 -11.49 0.85
C ARG A 112 -9.78 -10.53 1.14
N ALA A 113 -8.77 -10.49 0.27
CA ALA A 113 -7.59 -9.65 0.40
C ALA A 113 -7.31 -8.91 -0.90
N VAL A 114 -7.25 -7.57 -0.84
CA VAL A 114 -7.10 -6.73 -2.02
C VAL A 114 -6.05 -5.65 -1.80
N ALA A 115 -5.31 -5.28 -2.84
CA ALA A 115 -4.33 -4.20 -2.80
C ALA A 115 -4.63 -3.15 -3.87
N LEU A 116 -4.85 -1.89 -3.46
CA LEU A 116 -5.11 -0.81 -4.41
C LEU A 116 -3.84 -0.01 -4.73
N ASP A 117 -3.78 0.50 -5.96
CA ASP A 117 -2.81 1.52 -6.33
C ASP A 117 -3.35 2.92 -6.04
N LEU A 118 -2.65 3.66 -5.19
CA LEU A 118 -2.99 5.05 -4.87
C LEU A 118 -2.82 5.97 -6.08
N HIS A 119 -3.54 7.10 -6.12
CA HIS A 119 -3.41 8.09 -7.20
C HIS A 119 -1.97 8.52 -7.45
N GLY A 120 -1.50 8.29 -8.67
CA GLY A 120 -0.15 8.61 -9.14
C GLY A 120 0.88 7.50 -8.97
N PHE A 121 0.47 6.36 -8.41
CA PHE A 121 1.34 5.23 -8.12
C PHE A 121 0.81 3.95 -8.78
N GLY A 122 1.65 2.91 -8.86
CA GLY A 122 1.29 1.66 -9.52
C GLY A 122 0.75 1.90 -10.93
N LEU A 123 -0.40 1.36 -11.26
CA LEU A 123 -1.09 1.54 -12.53
C LEU A 123 -2.24 2.58 -12.47
N THR A 124 -2.45 3.20 -11.31
CA THR A 124 -3.43 4.27 -11.14
C THR A 124 -2.85 5.62 -11.58
N PRO A 125 -3.43 6.30 -12.57
CA PRO A 125 -3.02 7.65 -12.94
C PRO A 125 -3.17 8.63 -11.78
N GLY A 126 -2.41 9.71 -11.82
CA GLY A 126 -2.50 10.75 -10.81
C GLY A 126 -2.32 12.14 -11.38
N LEU A 127 -3.03 13.10 -10.78
CA LEU A 127 -2.80 14.52 -10.94
C LEU A 127 -2.23 15.07 -9.63
N ARG A 128 -1.49 16.19 -9.71
CA ARG A 128 -0.94 16.83 -8.51
C ARG A 128 -1.98 17.10 -7.43
N VAL A 129 -3.21 17.41 -7.81
CA VAL A 129 -4.30 17.76 -6.89
C VAL A 129 -4.90 16.56 -6.17
N ASN A 130 -4.88 15.36 -6.80
CA ASN A 130 -5.46 14.15 -6.23
C ASN A 130 -4.43 13.17 -5.64
N SER A 131 -3.14 13.47 -5.71
CA SER A 131 -2.06 12.60 -5.19
C SER A 131 -1.57 12.98 -3.79
N THR A 132 -2.25 13.89 -3.09
CA THR A 132 -1.93 14.20 -1.70
C THR A 132 -2.40 13.10 -0.75
N VAL A 133 -1.79 12.98 0.44
CA VAL A 133 -2.20 12.01 1.47
C VAL A 133 -3.71 12.07 1.75
N ARG A 134 -4.28 13.29 1.89
CA ARG A 134 -5.72 13.44 2.13
C ARG A 134 -6.60 13.05 0.92
N ALA A 135 -6.09 13.27 -0.29
CA ALA A 135 -6.83 12.87 -1.48
C ALA A 135 -6.82 11.35 -1.63
N ASN A 136 -5.69 10.71 -1.30
CA ASN A 136 -5.59 9.25 -1.28
C ASN A 136 -6.38 8.62 -0.12
N ALA A 137 -6.52 9.30 1.03
CA ALA A 137 -7.45 8.84 2.08
C ALA A 137 -8.92 8.86 1.58
N ARG A 138 -9.34 9.91 0.86
CA ARG A 138 -10.68 9.93 0.24
C ARG A 138 -10.86 8.88 -0.86
N LEU A 139 -9.80 8.58 -1.62
CA LEU A 139 -9.83 7.46 -2.57
C LEU A 139 -10.06 6.13 -1.84
N LEU A 140 -9.35 5.91 -0.74
CA LEU A 140 -9.48 4.71 0.09
C LEU A 140 -10.90 4.58 0.66
N ASP A 141 -11.46 5.66 1.21
CA ASP A 141 -12.84 5.71 1.72
C ASP A 141 -13.85 5.32 0.63
N ARG A 142 -13.73 5.90 -0.57
CA ARG A 142 -14.57 5.54 -1.70
C ARG A 142 -14.37 4.10 -2.14
N PHE A 143 -13.13 3.63 -2.20
CA PHE A 143 -12.83 2.25 -2.55
C PHE A 143 -13.48 1.26 -1.57
N ILE A 144 -13.38 1.51 -0.26
CA ILE A 144 -14.04 0.70 0.76
C ILE A 144 -15.56 0.73 0.57
N THR A 145 -16.14 1.92 0.37
CA THR A 145 -17.60 2.09 0.30
C THR A 145 -18.21 1.57 -1.00
N GLU A 146 -17.56 1.86 -2.15
CA GLU A 146 -18.14 1.61 -3.48
C GLU A 146 -17.69 0.28 -4.10
N VAL A 147 -16.51 -0.25 -3.70
CA VAL A 147 -15.94 -1.48 -4.28
C VAL A 147 -16.02 -2.67 -3.30
N ILE A 148 -15.65 -2.45 -2.04
CA ILE A 148 -15.69 -3.51 -1.03
C ILE A 148 -17.10 -3.66 -0.44
N GLY A 149 -17.72 -2.56 -0.04
CA GLY A 149 -19.11 -2.51 0.42
C GLY A 149 -19.36 -2.97 1.85
N THR A 150 -18.33 -3.38 2.57
CA THR A 150 -18.37 -3.84 3.97
C THR A 150 -17.23 -3.23 4.77
N PRO A 151 -17.31 -3.19 6.11
CA PRO A 151 -16.17 -2.81 6.94
C PRO A 151 -14.95 -3.70 6.70
N VAL A 152 -13.75 -3.13 6.82
CA VAL A 152 -12.49 -3.77 6.43
C VAL A 152 -11.45 -3.72 7.54
N ILE A 153 -10.43 -4.59 7.43
CA ILE A 153 -9.15 -4.43 8.11
C ILE A 153 -8.19 -3.75 7.13
N LEU A 154 -7.58 -2.63 7.54
CA LEU A 154 -6.58 -1.94 6.75
C LEU A 154 -5.17 -2.41 7.10
N VAL A 155 -4.35 -2.66 6.09
CA VAL A 155 -2.91 -2.95 6.26
C VAL A 155 -2.13 -1.92 5.47
N GLY A 156 -1.43 -1.02 6.17
CA GLY A 156 -0.74 0.11 5.53
C GLY A 156 0.73 0.20 5.88
N ASN A 157 1.58 0.40 4.86
CA ASN A 157 3.01 0.64 5.04
C ASN A 157 3.35 2.12 4.81
N SER A 158 4.23 2.69 5.63
CA SER A 158 4.81 4.03 5.43
C SER A 158 3.73 5.12 5.22
N MET A 159 3.68 5.78 4.07
CA MET A 159 2.61 6.70 3.69
C MET A 159 1.24 6.03 3.73
N GLY A 160 1.15 4.77 3.31
CA GLY A 160 -0.08 3.97 3.42
C GLY A 160 -0.51 3.77 4.86
N GLY A 161 0.44 3.56 5.78
CA GLY A 161 0.17 3.52 7.22
C GLY A 161 -0.37 4.83 7.78
N LEU A 162 0.16 5.99 7.32
CA LEU A 162 -0.41 7.29 7.64
C LEU A 162 -1.84 7.45 7.08
N ILE A 163 -2.09 7.00 5.83
CA ILE A 163 -3.43 7.03 5.22
C ILE A 163 -4.38 6.14 6.01
N THR A 164 -3.94 4.95 6.42
CA THR A 164 -4.69 4.04 7.30
C THR A 164 -5.06 4.70 8.62
N ILE A 165 -4.12 5.38 9.29
CA ILE A 165 -4.41 6.13 10.52
C ILE A 165 -5.46 7.23 10.30
N LEU A 166 -5.34 7.97 9.18
CA LEU A 166 -6.30 9.02 8.83
C LEU A 166 -7.69 8.42 8.61
N GLU A 167 -7.79 7.35 7.83
CA GLU A 167 -9.06 6.70 7.50
C GLU A 167 -9.72 6.13 8.74
N THR A 168 -8.98 5.38 9.55
CA THR A 168 -9.48 4.78 10.79
C THR A 168 -9.98 5.83 11.79
N ALA A 169 -9.30 6.98 11.88
CA ALA A 169 -9.70 8.06 12.77
C ALA A 169 -10.89 8.87 12.26
N THR A 170 -11.09 8.96 10.94
CA THR A 170 -12.17 9.78 10.34
C THR A 170 -13.41 8.99 9.98
N ASN A 171 -13.27 7.70 9.70
CA ASN A 171 -14.35 6.80 9.27
C ASN A 171 -14.38 5.48 10.08
N PRO A 172 -14.51 5.54 11.42
CA PRO A 172 -14.37 4.38 12.30
C PRO A 172 -15.44 3.29 12.09
N ARG A 173 -16.53 3.59 11.36
CA ARG A 173 -17.59 2.58 11.08
C ARG A 173 -17.24 1.68 9.90
N ALA A 174 -16.31 2.10 9.05
CA ALA A 174 -15.86 1.35 7.89
C ALA A 174 -14.62 0.51 8.18
N ILE A 175 -14.02 0.65 9.38
CA ILE A 175 -12.75 0.01 9.73
C ILE A 175 -12.95 -0.83 10.99
N GLU A 176 -12.67 -2.13 10.90
CA GLU A 176 -12.74 -3.06 12.03
C GLU A 176 -11.39 -3.24 12.73
N GLY A 177 -10.29 -3.06 12.01
CA GLY A 177 -8.94 -3.14 12.56
C GLY A 177 -7.90 -2.52 11.65
N ALA A 178 -6.71 -2.26 12.18
CA ALA A 178 -5.60 -1.68 11.42
C ALA A 178 -4.26 -2.33 11.73
N VAL A 179 -3.53 -2.72 10.69
CA VAL A 179 -2.13 -3.15 10.77
C VAL A 179 -1.27 -2.04 10.17
N LEU A 180 -0.36 -1.51 10.95
CA LEU A 180 0.51 -0.40 10.61
C LEU A 180 1.95 -0.91 10.51
N ILE A 181 2.48 -1.01 9.30
CA ILE A 181 3.84 -1.48 9.03
C ILE A 181 4.73 -0.28 8.73
N ASP A 182 5.67 0.01 9.62
CA ASP A 182 6.55 1.19 9.54
C ASP A 182 5.82 2.47 9.07
N PRO A 183 4.69 2.84 9.72
CA PRO A 183 3.88 3.96 9.27
C PRO A 183 4.69 5.27 9.34
N ALA A 184 4.42 6.21 8.41
CA ALA A 184 5.05 7.52 8.43
C ALA A 184 4.61 8.32 9.66
N LEU A 185 5.35 8.22 10.75
CA LEU A 185 5.07 8.82 12.06
C LEU A 185 5.73 10.21 12.22
N PRO A 186 5.25 11.03 13.14
CA PRO A 186 5.96 12.25 13.57
C PRO A 186 7.35 11.88 14.12
N LEU A 187 8.40 12.43 13.52
CA LEU A 187 9.76 12.15 13.93
C LEU A 187 10.03 12.66 15.36
N PRO A 188 10.67 11.86 16.24
CA PRO A 188 11.14 12.34 17.53
C PRO A 188 12.23 13.41 17.33
N PRO A 189 12.57 14.22 18.36
CA PRO A 189 13.59 15.27 18.28
C PRO A 189 15.01 14.69 18.28
N GLN A 190 15.25 13.62 17.53
CA GLN A 190 16.57 13.01 17.34
C GLN A 190 17.15 13.43 15.99
N LYS A 191 18.49 13.33 15.85
CA LYS A 191 19.16 13.62 14.58
C LYS A 191 18.72 12.58 13.55
N PRO A 192 18.04 12.98 12.47
CA PRO A 192 17.64 12.04 11.42
C PRO A 192 18.87 11.59 10.61
N ASP A 193 18.74 10.48 9.88
CA ASP A 193 19.74 10.05 8.89
C ASP A 193 20.01 11.20 7.91
N PHE A 194 21.31 11.54 7.73
CA PHE A 194 21.70 12.71 6.96
C PHE A 194 21.31 12.59 5.48
N GLN A 195 21.42 11.39 4.88
CA GLN A 195 21.05 11.14 3.48
C GLN A 195 19.54 11.27 3.28
N VAL A 196 18.77 10.64 4.15
CA VAL A 196 17.30 10.69 4.13
C VAL A 196 16.82 12.13 4.34
N SER A 197 17.41 12.85 5.29
CA SER A 197 17.06 14.25 5.57
C SER A 197 17.39 15.16 4.40
N GLY A 198 18.53 14.98 3.75
CA GLY A 198 18.92 15.75 2.56
C GLY A 198 17.95 15.53 1.40
N GLN A 199 17.50 14.30 1.20
CA GLN A 199 16.51 13.96 0.17
C GLN A 199 15.14 14.60 0.45
N PHE A 200 14.65 14.52 1.69
CA PHE A 200 13.38 15.16 2.05
C PHE A 200 13.46 16.70 2.00
N LEU A 201 14.61 17.27 2.34
CA LEU A 201 14.84 18.71 2.18
C LEU A 201 14.77 19.11 0.70
N LEU A 202 15.42 18.35 -0.18
CA LEU A 202 15.34 18.56 -1.64
C LEU A 202 13.89 18.49 -2.13
N TYR A 203 13.11 17.51 -1.64
CA TYR A 203 11.69 17.37 -1.99
C TYR A 203 10.86 18.58 -1.50
N ALA A 204 11.25 19.21 -0.41
CA ALA A 204 10.56 20.38 0.12
C ALA A 204 10.74 21.64 -0.74
N LEU A 205 11.83 21.74 -1.54
CA LEU A 205 12.15 22.92 -2.35
C LEU A 205 11.34 22.96 -3.65
N PRO A 206 10.46 23.95 -3.87
CA PRO A 206 9.72 24.11 -5.11
C PRO A 206 10.66 24.38 -6.31
N GLY A 207 10.36 23.81 -7.45
CA GLY A 207 11.14 23.93 -8.68
C GLY A 207 12.37 23.03 -8.69
N LEU A 208 13.25 23.14 -7.69
CA LEU A 208 14.45 22.30 -7.61
C LEU A 208 14.11 20.83 -7.36
N GLY A 209 13.16 20.55 -6.47
CA GLY A 209 12.67 19.21 -6.22
C GLY A 209 12.05 18.56 -7.45
N GLU A 210 11.20 19.30 -8.17
CA GLU A 210 10.61 18.81 -9.44
C GLU A 210 11.67 18.51 -10.50
N TYR A 211 12.66 19.38 -10.65
CA TYR A 211 13.76 19.16 -11.58
C TYR A 211 14.58 17.92 -11.21
N ALA A 212 14.99 17.80 -9.95
CA ALA A 212 15.80 16.69 -9.47
C ALA A 212 15.08 15.35 -9.62
N VAL A 213 13.81 15.25 -9.17
CA VAL A 213 13.02 14.03 -9.28
C VAL A 213 12.71 13.68 -10.73
N ALA A 214 12.38 14.67 -11.57
CA ALA A 214 12.15 14.44 -13.00
C ALA A 214 13.42 13.96 -13.71
N LYS A 215 14.59 14.55 -13.39
CA LYS A 215 15.89 14.10 -13.90
C LYS A 215 16.17 12.67 -13.47
N PHE A 216 15.99 12.35 -12.19
CA PHE A 216 16.16 10.99 -11.65
C PHE A 216 15.27 10.00 -12.43
N MET A 217 13.95 10.22 -12.49
CA MET A 217 12.99 9.32 -13.14
C MET A 217 13.29 9.08 -14.64
N ARG A 218 14.02 9.99 -15.30
CA ARG A 218 14.34 9.89 -16.71
C ARG A 218 15.73 9.32 -16.99
N SER A 219 16.68 9.54 -16.07
CA SER A 219 18.09 9.23 -16.30
C SER A 219 18.53 7.90 -15.67
N ILE A 220 17.77 7.40 -14.70
CA ILE A 220 18.11 6.16 -14.02
C ILE A 220 17.33 5.01 -14.66
N PRO A 221 18.00 3.94 -15.12
CA PRO A 221 17.33 2.74 -15.60
C PRO A 221 16.41 2.13 -14.54
N PRO A 222 15.27 1.50 -14.93
CA PRO A 222 14.36 0.86 -13.99
C PRO A 222 15.03 -0.12 -13.04
N GLU A 223 15.96 -0.92 -13.53
CA GLU A 223 16.73 -1.91 -12.75
C GLU A 223 17.54 -1.23 -11.64
N GLU A 224 18.25 -0.16 -11.98
CA GLU A 224 19.03 0.61 -11.02
C GLU A 224 18.13 1.31 -10.00
N ALA A 225 16.99 1.84 -10.44
CA ALA A 225 16.02 2.47 -9.55
C ALA A 225 15.46 1.48 -8.53
N VAL A 226 15.14 0.24 -8.93
CA VAL A 226 14.70 -0.83 -8.02
C VAL A 226 15.80 -1.16 -7.02
N GLN A 227 17.06 -1.32 -7.48
CA GLN A 227 18.19 -1.62 -6.58
C GLN A 227 18.41 -0.50 -5.55
N GLN A 228 18.29 0.77 -5.94
CA GLN A 228 18.41 1.89 -5.00
C GLN A 228 17.29 1.89 -3.95
N VAL A 229 16.06 1.52 -4.34
CA VAL A 229 14.94 1.38 -3.39
C VAL A 229 15.18 0.21 -2.42
N LEU A 230 15.65 -0.94 -2.90
CA LEU A 230 15.99 -2.08 -2.04
C LEU A 230 17.07 -1.70 -1.02
N GLN A 231 18.16 -1.05 -1.46
CA GLN A 231 19.21 -0.58 -0.57
C GLN A 231 18.73 0.46 0.47
N LEU A 232 17.70 1.23 0.15
CA LEU A 232 17.14 2.21 1.06
C LEU A 232 16.18 1.57 2.09
N CYS A 233 15.37 0.61 1.63
CA CYS A 233 14.25 0.07 2.39
C CYS A 233 14.54 -1.22 3.14
N PHE A 234 15.48 -2.04 2.66
CA PHE A 234 15.85 -3.29 3.31
C PHE A 234 17.04 -3.09 4.25
N SER A 235 17.07 -3.84 5.34
CA SER A 235 18.27 -4.01 6.16
C SER A 235 19.27 -4.92 5.44
N ASP A 236 18.77 -5.99 4.83
CA ASP A 236 19.54 -6.91 4.00
C ASP A 236 18.92 -7.07 2.61
N PRO A 237 19.42 -6.32 1.60
CA PRO A 237 18.91 -6.40 0.22
C PRO A 237 19.01 -7.79 -0.43
N SER A 238 19.82 -8.71 0.11
CA SER A 238 19.92 -10.08 -0.42
C SER A 238 18.65 -10.91 -0.17
N ARG A 239 17.78 -10.47 0.74
CA ARG A 239 16.48 -11.10 1.02
C ARG A 239 15.41 -10.74 -0.02
N ALA A 240 15.70 -9.82 -0.94
CA ALA A 240 14.72 -9.41 -1.93
C ALA A 240 14.38 -10.56 -2.89
N ASP A 241 13.10 -10.82 -3.06
CA ASP A 241 12.60 -11.87 -3.96
C ASP A 241 12.91 -11.53 -5.43
N PRO A 242 13.57 -12.42 -6.19
CA PRO A 242 13.96 -12.15 -7.57
C PRO A 242 12.77 -11.95 -8.53
N GLU A 243 11.65 -12.63 -8.33
CA GLU A 243 10.45 -12.47 -9.17
C GLU A 243 9.79 -11.12 -8.88
N LEU A 244 9.78 -10.69 -7.62
CA LEU A 244 9.29 -9.37 -7.26
C LEU A 244 10.16 -8.26 -7.88
N ILE A 245 11.49 -8.41 -7.86
CA ILE A 245 12.41 -7.48 -8.56
C ILE A 245 12.06 -7.39 -10.04
N LYS A 246 11.84 -8.52 -10.72
CA LYS A 246 11.45 -8.55 -12.14
C LYS A 246 10.12 -7.82 -12.38
N ALA A 247 9.12 -8.06 -11.53
CA ALA A 247 7.81 -7.42 -11.63
C ALA A 247 7.91 -5.90 -11.41
N ASP A 248 8.68 -5.44 -10.42
CA ASP A 248 8.92 -4.02 -10.16
C ASP A 248 9.65 -3.35 -11.32
N VAL A 249 10.68 -3.99 -11.88
CA VAL A 249 11.39 -3.50 -13.08
C VAL A 249 10.43 -3.40 -14.25
N ALA A 250 9.60 -4.41 -14.51
CA ALA A 250 8.62 -4.39 -15.59
C ALA A 250 7.58 -3.26 -15.40
N LEU A 251 7.07 -3.07 -14.18
CA LEU A 251 6.15 -1.98 -13.86
C LEU A 251 6.81 -0.61 -14.04
N LEU A 252 8.04 -0.42 -13.57
CA LEU A 252 8.78 0.83 -13.75
C LEU A 252 9.12 1.10 -15.21
N THR A 253 9.50 0.08 -15.98
CA THR A 253 9.76 0.19 -17.43
C THR A 253 8.52 0.70 -18.17
N ARG A 254 7.35 0.12 -17.88
CA ARG A 254 6.07 0.60 -18.41
C ARG A 254 5.78 2.06 -18.02
N ARG A 255 6.15 2.45 -16.82
CA ARG A 255 5.96 3.79 -16.28
C ARG A 255 7.10 4.74 -16.62
N HIS A 256 8.17 4.27 -17.28
CA HIS A 256 9.31 5.13 -17.60
C HIS A 256 8.87 6.30 -18.50
N PRO A 257 9.18 7.56 -18.14
CA PRO A 257 8.72 8.71 -18.91
C PRO A 257 9.48 8.83 -20.23
N ALA A 258 8.77 8.77 -21.35
CA ALA A 258 9.36 8.92 -22.68
C ALA A 258 9.82 10.36 -22.98
N THR A 259 9.24 11.36 -22.28
CA THR A 259 9.55 12.78 -22.49
C THR A 259 9.84 13.50 -21.18
N SER A 260 10.55 14.65 -21.29
CA SER A 260 10.81 15.52 -20.12
C SER A 260 9.50 16.07 -19.51
N ALA A 261 8.49 16.32 -20.33
CA ALA A 261 7.18 16.78 -19.88
C ALA A 261 6.48 15.71 -19.02
N GLN A 262 6.52 14.45 -19.43
CA GLN A 262 5.98 13.32 -18.67
C GLN A 262 6.75 13.13 -17.36
N ALA A 263 8.08 13.21 -17.38
CA ALA A 263 8.91 13.12 -16.18
C ALA A 263 8.56 14.23 -15.17
N THR A 264 8.43 15.49 -15.66
CA THR A 264 8.05 16.62 -14.82
C THR A 264 6.63 16.45 -14.23
N ALA A 265 5.68 15.98 -15.02
CA ALA A 265 4.32 15.71 -14.53
C ALA A 265 4.33 14.66 -13.42
N ARG A 266 5.04 13.55 -13.59
CA ARG A 266 5.19 12.49 -12.58
C ARG A 266 5.92 12.97 -11.32
N ALA A 267 7.00 13.76 -11.51
CA ALA A 267 7.71 14.36 -10.37
C ALA A 267 6.79 15.26 -9.54
N ARG A 268 5.92 16.04 -10.18
CA ARG A 268 4.93 16.89 -9.48
C ARG A 268 3.92 16.06 -8.69
N VAL A 269 3.47 14.94 -9.23
CA VAL A 269 2.56 14.00 -8.57
C VAL A 269 3.24 13.39 -7.33
N PHE A 270 4.43 12.82 -7.49
CA PHE A 270 5.22 12.25 -6.40
C PHE A 270 5.49 13.28 -5.30
N LEU A 271 5.93 14.47 -5.66
CA LEU A 271 6.23 15.53 -4.70
C LEU A 271 4.99 16.10 -4.02
N ALA A 272 3.81 16.05 -4.66
CA ALA A 272 2.56 16.42 -4.01
C ALA A 272 2.25 15.46 -2.86
N ALA A 273 2.44 14.16 -3.06
CA ALA A 273 2.31 13.13 -2.02
C ALA A 273 3.35 13.34 -0.92
N ALA A 274 4.64 13.39 -1.27
CA ALA A 274 5.74 13.55 -0.31
C ALA A 274 5.61 14.81 0.55
N ARG A 275 5.34 15.97 -0.08
CA ARG A 275 5.15 17.24 0.65
C ARG A 275 3.91 17.22 1.53
N SER A 276 2.84 16.55 1.11
CA SER A 276 1.63 16.43 1.93
C SER A 276 1.84 15.49 3.12
N LEU A 277 2.58 14.39 2.94
CA LEU A 277 3.01 13.49 4.00
C LEU A 277 3.80 14.26 5.07
N LEU A 278 4.85 14.99 4.66
CA LEU A 278 5.68 15.79 5.58
C LEU A 278 4.84 16.82 6.35
N ARG A 279 3.89 17.50 5.68
CA ARG A 279 3.01 18.47 6.33
C ARG A 279 2.06 17.86 7.36
N VAL A 280 1.59 16.63 7.13
CA VAL A 280 0.75 15.91 8.10
C VAL A 280 1.58 15.45 9.27
N ALA A 281 2.72 14.80 9.03
CA ALA A 281 3.63 14.30 10.06
C ALA A 281 4.21 15.45 10.94
N ALA A 282 4.49 16.60 10.36
CA ALA A 282 4.97 17.79 11.11
C ALA A 282 3.96 18.34 12.11
N ARG A 283 2.66 18.07 11.95
CA ARG A 283 1.61 18.49 12.90
C ARG A 283 1.46 17.49 14.05
N ARG A 284 2.53 17.28 14.79
CA ARG A 284 2.69 16.23 15.82
C ARG A 284 1.51 16.11 16.79
N GLN A 285 1.04 17.22 17.35
CA GLN A 285 -0.08 17.21 18.32
C GLN A 285 -1.35 16.66 17.68
N ARG A 286 -1.69 17.13 16.47
CA ARG A 286 -2.88 16.69 15.75
C ARG A 286 -2.75 15.22 15.33
N TYR A 287 -1.57 14.80 14.89
CA TYR A 287 -1.28 13.42 14.51
C TYR A 287 -1.43 12.48 15.72
N ASN A 288 -0.81 12.83 16.84
CA ASN A 288 -0.93 12.04 18.07
C ASN A 288 -2.37 11.97 18.58
N ALA A 289 -3.14 13.08 18.47
CA ALA A 289 -4.57 13.07 18.82
C ALA A 289 -5.39 12.13 17.92
N MET A 290 -5.07 12.06 16.63
CA MET A 290 -5.71 11.09 15.72
C MET A 290 -5.42 9.65 16.13
N MET A 291 -4.16 9.31 16.39
CA MET A 291 -3.78 7.96 16.85
C MET A 291 -4.48 7.59 18.16
N ALA A 292 -4.50 8.50 19.14
CA ALA A 292 -5.16 8.28 20.42
C ALA A 292 -6.70 8.08 20.32
N GLY A 293 -7.30 8.63 19.25
CA GLY A 293 -8.73 8.49 18.97
C GLY A 293 -9.13 7.19 18.27
N ILE A 294 -8.17 6.35 17.87
CA ILE A 294 -8.45 5.06 17.26
C ILE A 294 -8.93 4.08 18.33
N ASN A 295 -10.13 3.54 18.14
CA ASN A 295 -10.77 2.63 19.10
C ASN A 295 -10.91 1.18 18.61
N VAL A 296 -10.53 0.90 17.37
CA VAL A 296 -10.44 -0.46 16.83
C VAL A 296 -9.12 -1.12 17.24
N PRO A 297 -8.99 -2.46 17.18
CA PRO A 297 -7.73 -3.15 17.36
C PRO A 297 -6.66 -2.63 16.37
N VAL A 298 -5.43 -2.44 16.85
CA VAL A 298 -4.29 -2.01 16.04
C VAL A 298 -3.09 -2.88 16.32
N LEU A 299 -2.44 -3.36 15.25
CA LEU A 299 -1.11 -3.98 15.29
C LEU A 299 -0.09 -3.03 14.64
N LEU A 300 0.94 -2.67 15.40
CA LEU A 300 2.05 -1.82 14.94
C LEU A 300 3.30 -2.68 14.77
N ILE A 301 3.78 -2.84 13.53
CA ILE A 301 4.97 -3.60 13.19
C ILE A 301 6.03 -2.63 12.68
N GLY A 302 7.26 -2.72 13.19
CA GLY A 302 8.38 -1.88 12.74
C GLY A 302 9.68 -2.63 12.59
N GLY A 303 10.51 -2.23 11.62
CA GLY A 303 11.88 -2.65 11.49
C GLY A 303 12.82 -1.86 12.41
N GLU A 304 13.74 -2.54 13.10
CA GLU A 304 14.74 -1.87 13.95
C GLU A 304 15.73 -1.04 13.13
N ASP A 305 16.05 -1.53 11.91
CA ASP A 305 17.02 -0.91 11.00
C ASP A 305 16.35 0.01 9.96
N ASP A 306 15.09 0.41 10.19
CA ASP A 306 14.39 1.34 9.30
C ASP A 306 15.10 2.70 9.26
N ARG A 307 15.60 3.06 8.07
CA ARG A 307 16.31 4.32 7.81
C ARG A 307 15.36 5.49 7.52
N LEU A 308 14.11 5.20 7.15
CA LEU A 308 13.09 6.20 6.77
C LEU A 308 12.23 6.62 7.96
N VAL A 309 11.81 5.66 8.78
CA VAL A 309 11.05 5.90 10.02
C VAL A 309 11.84 5.34 11.20
N PRO A 310 12.57 6.19 11.94
CA PRO A 310 13.41 5.70 13.03
C PRO A 310 12.62 4.88 14.06
N VAL A 311 13.16 3.76 14.51
CA VAL A 311 12.55 2.87 15.51
C VAL A 311 12.11 3.62 16.78
N ALA A 312 12.77 4.73 17.13
CA ALA A 312 12.36 5.59 18.23
C ALA A 312 10.97 6.22 18.03
N ALA A 313 10.58 6.50 16.76
CA ALA A 313 9.21 6.97 16.46
C ALA A 313 8.18 5.86 16.70
N MET A 314 8.51 4.63 16.32
CA MET A 314 7.69 3.45 16.57
C MET A 314 7.49 3.19 18.07
N ARG A 315 8.58 3.15 18.83
CA ARG A 315 8.56 3.00 20.31
C ARG A 315 7.74 4.11 20.96
N GLN A 316 7.86 5.35 20.48
CA GLN A 316 7.08 6.49 21.00
C GLN A 316 5.58 6.35 20.67
N ALA A 317 5.23 5.89 19.46
CA ALA A 317 3.84 5.65 19.06
C ALA A 317 3.20 4.54 19.92
N ALA A 318 3.89 3.42 20.12
CA ALA A 318 3.47 2.33 20.98
C ALA A 318 3.26 2.79 22.44
N ALA A 319 4.23 3.51 23.00
CA ALA A 319 4.13 4.03 24.38
C ALA A 319 2.96 4.99 24.60
N ARG A 320 2.57 5.76 23.57
CA ARG A 320 1.43 6.68 23.63
C ARG A 320 0.08 6.02 23.41
N ASN A 321 0.09 4.82 22.82
CA ASN A 321 -1.12 4.06 22.52
C ASN A 321 -1.04 2.64 23.13
N PRO A 322 -1.09 2.50 24.45
CA PRO A 322 -0.83 1.23 25.16
C PRO A 322 -1.88 0.14 24.88
N ARG A 323 -2.96 0.46 24.18
CA ARG A 323 -3.96 -0.50 23.72
C ARG A 323 -3.60 -1.15 22.38
N TRP A 324 -2.55 -0.66 21.70
CA TRP A 324 -2.09 -1.23 20.46
C TRP A 324 -1.14 -2.39 20.73
N ASP A 325 -1.29 -3.48 20.00
CA ASP A 325 -0.24 -4.48 19.90
C ASP A 325 0.94 -3.88 19.14
N SER A 326 2.17 -4.15 19.57
CA SER A 326 3.35 -3.63 18.87
C SER A 326 4.51 -4.60 18.87
N VAL A 327 5.20 -4.70 17.73
CA VAL A 327 6.37 -5.56 17.53
C VAL A 327 7.46 -4.79 16.80
N ILE A 328 8.70 -4.91 17.24
CA ILE A 328 9.89 -4.40 16.54
C ILE A 328 10.73 -5.61 16.09
N LEU A 329 11.01 -5.67 14.81
CA LEU A 329 11.76 -6.73 14.15
C LEU A 329 13.24 -6.36 14.05
N THR A 330 14.11 -7.12 14.74
CA THR A 330 15.56 -6.91 14.71
C THR A 330 16.15 -7.34 13.36
N GLY A 331 17.04 -6.53 12.80
CA GLY A 331 17.70 -6.81 11.52
C GLY A 331 16.75 -6.71 10.32
N VAL A 332 15.72 -5.87 10.41
CA VAL A 332 14.71 -5.65 9.38
C VAL A 332 14.58 -4.15 9.10
N GLY A 333 14.43 -3.79 7.83
CA GLY A 333 14.32 -2.41 7.35
C GLY A 333 12.86 -1.91 7.27
N HIS A 334 12.64 -0.97 6.35
CA HIS A 334 11.39 -0.22 6.18
C HIS A 334 10.22 -1.00 5.57
N THR A 335 10.51 -2.14 4.94
CA THR A 335 9.50 -2.95 4.25
C THR A 335 9.48 -4.38 4.75
N PRO A 336 9.15 -4.63 6.04
CA PRO A 336 9.11 -5.97 6.64
C PRO A 336 8.28 -6.97 5.84
N MET A 337 7.18 -6.52 5.24
CA MET A 337 6.28 -7.35 4.43
C MET A 337 6.92 -7.87 3.13
N LEU A 338 8.08 -7.32 2.74
CA LEU A 338 8.89 -7.78 1.60
C LEU A 338 10.17 -8.47 2.05
N GLU A 339 10.76 -8.04 3.17
CA GLU A 339 12.04 -8.53 3.67
C GLU A 339 11.89 -9.83 4.47
N VAL A 340 10.81 -9.96 5.25
CA VAL A 340 10.51 -11.12 6.11
C VAL A 340 8.99 -11.45 6.09
N PRO A 341 8.41 -11.72 4.90
CA PRO A 341 6.96 -11.84 4.71
C PRO A 341 6.31 -12.91 5.60
N ASP A 342 6.95 -14.06 5.77
CA ASP A 342 6.42 -15.16 6.59
C ASP A 342 6.28 -14.76 8.07
N ALA A 343 7.28 -14.07 8.60
CA ALA A 343 7.24 -13.58 9.99
C ALA A 343 6.14 -12.55 10.18
N VAL A 344 5.99 -11.61 9.22
CA VAL A 344 4.93 -10.60 9.25
C VAL A 344 3.55 -11.26 9.12
N ALA A 345 3.40 -12.25 8.25
CA ALA A 345 2.16 -13.01 8.08
C ALA A 345 1.77 -13.71 9.39
N GLY A 346 2.70 -14.41 10.04
CA GLY A 346 2.47 -15.08 11.32
C GLY A 346 1.98 -14.11 12.40
N MET A 347 2.62 -12.94 12.54
CA MET A 347 2.22 -11.91 13.50
C MET A 347 0.80 -11.37 13.23
N ILE A 348 0.47 -11.17 11.94
CA ILE A 348 -0.86 -10.70 11.55
C ILE A 348 -1.90 -11.79 11.81
N HIS A 349 -1.62 -13.06 11.51
CA HIS A 349 -2.53 -14.18 11.82
C HIS A 349 -2.79 -14.28 13.32
N ASP A 350 -1.74 -14.29 14.16
CA ASP A 350 -1.89 -14.31 15.62
C ASP A 350 -2.74 -13.15 16.14
N TRP A 351 -2.58 -11.97 15.55
CA TRP A 351 -3.36 -10.78 15.91
C TRP A 351 -4.82 -10.91 15.43
N LEU A 352 -5.04 -11.40 14.20
CA LEU A 352 -6.38 -11.64 13.66
C LEU A 352 -7.14 -12.67 14.51
N ASP A 353 -6.48 -13.75 14.92
CA ASP A 353 -7.08 -14.78 15.77
C ASP A 353 -7.48 -14.24 17.13
N ARG A 354 -6.67 -13.36 17.74
CA ARG A 354 -7.02 -12.74 19.04
C ARG A 354 -8.20 -11.78 18.97
N HIS A 355 -8.40 -11.10 17.85
CA HIS A 355 -9.38 -10.00 17.78
C HIS A 355 -10.60 -10.28 16.91
N PHE A 356 -10.52 -11.25 15.99
CA PHE A 356 -11.54 -11.52 14.98
C PHE A 356 -11.88 -13.01 14.81
N ALA A 357 -11.36 -13.91 15.69
CA ALA A 357 -11.83 -15.29 15.73
C ALA A 357 -13.30 -15.30 16.20
N THR A 358 -14.16 -15.94 15.40
CA THR A 358 -15.59 -16.15 15.72
C THR A 358 -15.79 -17.44 16.49
#